data_bcfd2a6cb8471a50713f0492eb553a68
#
_entry.id   bcfd2a6cb8471a50713f0492eb553a68
#
_cell.length_a   1.000
_cell.length_b   1.000
_cell.length_c   1.000
_cell.angle_alpha   90.00
_cell.angle_beta   90.00
_cell.angle_gamma   90.00
#
_symmetry.space_group_name_H-M   'P 1'
#
loop_
_entity.id
_entity.type
_entity.pdbx_description
1 polymer ?
#
loop_
_entity_poly.entity_id
_entity_poly.type
_entity_poly.pdbx_seq_one_letter_code
_entity_poly.pdbx_strand_id
1 'polypeptide(L)'
;MEIKGKRILVTGASRGLGRALVTALVDAGADQVIAGTRKPEDREPLKSEHVTPVQLDVTSDADVEAVARMGAIDILINNAGVAGFGNPLTMSFEALKEEIDVNYLGVVRVTRAVAPGMISKDDGMIVNVATAFAKVNLPIVGTYCATKAALLSLGQALRAYLSKHNVRVITVMPTTIDTDMSRGFDVPKMTKEFVASEILTAIREERHDPPIGDEANGLCEQLAKDPLAVEKTLMNYKA
;
A
#
# COMPACT_ATOMS: atom_id res chain seq x y z
N MET A 1 -0.49 -6.77 -15.96
CA MET A 1 -1.65 -5.95 -16.44
C MET A 1 -1.14 -4.63 -17.02
N GLU A 2 -1.69 -4.18 -18.16
CA GLU A 2 -1.34 -2.87 -18.72
C GLU A 2 -1.94 -1.73 -17.88
N ILE A 3 -1.18 -0.62 -17.77
CA ILE A 3 -1.61 0.59 -17.04
C ILE A 3 -2.33 1.56 -17.99
N LYS A 4 -1.87 1.58 -19.26
CA LYS A 4 -2.43 2.48 -20.27
C LYS A 4 -3.94 2.28 -20.45
N GLY A 5 -4.70 3.37 -20.44
CA GLY A 5 -6.14 3.36 -20.60
C GLY A 5 -6.93 2.83 -19.39
N LYS A 6 -6.27 2.58 -18.25
CA LYS A 6 -6.95 2.08 -17.03
C LYS A 6 -7.40 3.21 -16.13
N ARG A 7 -8.48 2.95 -15.41
CA ARG A 7 -9.00 3.80 -14.35
C ARG A 7 -8.55 3.27 -13.00
N ILE A 8 -7.78 4.07 -12.27
CA ILE A 8 -6.98 3.60 -11.12
C ILE A 8 -7.32 4.41 -9.88
N LEU A 9 -7.61 3.75 -8.76
CA LEU A 9 -7.79 4.37 -7.46
C LEU A 9 -6.50 4.21 -6.63
N VAL A 10 -5.97 5.32 -6.12
CA VAL A 10 -4.83 5.34 -5.18
C VAL A 10 -5.30 5.92 -3.86
N THR A 11 -5.25 5.16 -2.76
CA THR A 11 -5.54 5.68 -1.43
C THR A 11 -4.31 6.34 -0.81
N GLY A 12 -4.51 7.41 -0.01
CA GLY A 12 -3.40 8.14 0.61
C GLY A 12 -2.51 8.86 -0.39
N ALA A 13 -3.11 9.48 -1.42
CA ALA A 13 -2.43 10.07 -2.56
C ALA A 13 -1.85 11.48 -2.31
N SER A 14 -2.08 12.09 -1.15
CA SER A 14 -1.74 13.51 -0.91
C SER A 14 -0.24 13.79 -0.90
N ARG A 15 0.59 12.86 -0.44
CA ARG A 15 2.04 13.02 -0.26
C ARG A 15 2.80 11.69 -0.37
N GLY A 16 4.12 11.76 -0.20
CA GLY A 16 4.99 10.57 -0.14
C GLY A 16 4.85 9.66 -1.34
N LEU A 17 4.84 8.35 -1.09
CA LEU A 17 4.70 7.34 -2.12
C LEU A 17 3.39 7.45 -2.90
N GLY A 18 2.27 7.74 -2.22
CA GLY A 18 0.98 7.86 -2.89
C GLY A 18 0.98 8.95 -3.98
N ARG A 19 1.60 10.10 -3.71
CA ARG A 19 1.73 11.17 -4.72
C ARG A 19 2.66 10.76 -5.87
N ALA A 20 3.77 10.10 -5.57
CA ALA A 20 4.68 9.58 -6.59
C ALA A 20 4.00 8.54 -7.50
N LEU A 21 3.15 7.67 -6.90
CA LEU A 21 2.34 6.72 -7.66
C LEU A 21 1.36 7.42 -8.61
N VAL A 22 0.66 8.47 -8.15
CA VAL A 22 -0.25 9.25 -9.01
C VAL A 22 0.50 9.80 -10.23
N THR A 23 1.67 10.43 -10.03
CA THR A 23 2.49 10.96 -11.12
C THR A 23 2.93 9.84 -12.07
N ALA A 24 3.51 8.76 -11.54
CA ALA A 24 4.00 7.66 -12.36
C ALA A 24 2.90 6.95 -13.17
N LEU A 25 1.68 6.86 -12.62
CA LEU A 25 0.52 6.27 -13.31
C LEU A 25 0.05 7.14 -14.48
N VAL A 26 0.02 8.47 -14.30
CA VAL A 26 -0.30 9.41 -15.40
C VAL A 26 0.75 9.31 -16.50
N ASP A 27 2.04 9.33 -16.14
CA ASP A 27 3.15 9.19 -17.09
C ASP A 27 3.12 7.84 -17.84
N ALA A 28 2.60 6.79 -17.18
CA ALA A 28 2.40 5.48 -17.80
C ALA A 28 1.13 5.39 -18.68
N GLY A 29 0.39 6.47 -18.84
CA GLY A 29 -0.77 6.58 -19.73
C GLY A 29 -2.08 6.03 -19.13
N ALA A 30 -2.23 6.04 -17.79
CA ALA A 30 -3.54 5.80 -17.17
C ALA A 30 -4.58 6.77 -17.75
N ASP A 31 -5.78 6.28 -18.01
CA ASP A 31 -6.88 7.13 -18.51
C ASP A 31 -7.33 8.10 -17.40
N GLN A 32 -7.52 7.58 -16.21
CA GLN A 32 -7.88 8.37 -15.03
C GLN A 32 -7.28 7.81 -13.75
N VAL A 33 -6.64 8.67 -12.96
CA VAL A 33 -6.21 8.37 -11.59
C VAL A 33 -7.13 9.07 -10.59
N ILE A 34 -7.88 8.29 -9.82
CA ILE A 34 -8.68 8.78 -8.70
C ILE A 34 -7.75 8.86 -7.49
N ALA A 35 -7.39 10.06 -7.09
CA ALA A 35 -6.45 10.33 -6.03
C ALA A 35 -7.18 10.54 -4.70
N GLY A 36 -7.27 9.48 -3.88
CA GLY A 36 -7.92 9.52 -2.57
C GLY A 36 -7.07 10.29 -1.54
N THR A 37 -7.61 11.38 -1.01
CA THR A 37 -6.95 12.22 0.00
C THR A 37 -7.88 12.43 1.19
N ARG A 38 -7.30 12.42 2.41
CA ARG A 38 -8.07 12.60 3.64
C ARG A 38 -8.50 14.04 3.86
N LYS A 39 -7.66 15.00 3.47
CA LYS A 39 -7.87 16.43 3.73
C LYS A 39 -8.28 17.18 2.46
N PRO A 40 -9.24 18.12 2.56
CA PRO A 40 -9.69 18.90 1.40
C PRO A 40 -8.58 19.72 0.73
N GLU A 41 -7.68 20.31 1.53
CA GLU A 41 -6.57 21.15 1.07
C GLU A 41 -5.54 20.38 0.23
N ASP A 42 -5.45 19.07 0.37
CA ASP A 42 -4.52 18.23 -0.38
C ASP A 42 -4.98 17.94 -1.82
N ARG A 43 -6.21 18.31 -2.17
CA ARG A 43 -6.85 17.93 -3.45
C ARG A 43 -6.45 18.82 -4.61
N GLU A 44 -6.52 20.14 -4.44
CA GLU A 44 -6.26 21.08 -5.54
C GLU A 44 -4.87 20.93 -6.17
N PRO A 45 -3.79 20.69 -5.41
CA PRO A 45 -2.46 20.46 -5.99
C PRO A 45 -2.32 19.16 -6.81
N LEU A 46 -3.30 18.26 -6.74
CA LEU A 46 -3.31 16.98 -7.48
C LEU A 46 -4.14 17.05 -8.76
N LYS A 47 -5.03 18.03 -8.87
CA LYS A 47 -5.99 18.11 -9.98
C LYS A 47 -5.31 18.35 -11.32
N SER A 48 -5.61 17.50 -12.28
CA SER A 48 -5.19 17.62 -13.67
C SER A 48 -6.19 16.93 -14.60
N GLU A 49 -5.95 16.94 -15.90
CA GLU A 49 -6.81 16.30 -16.90
C GLU A 49 -7.02 14.80 -16.60
N HIS A 50 -5.96 14.10 -16.20
CA HIS A 50 -5.99 12.66 -15.91
C HIS A 50 -6.08 12.33 -14.40
N VAL A 51 -6.19 13.32 -13.51
CA VAL A 51 -6.27 13.11 -12.06
C VAL A 51 -7.52 13.74 -11.49
N THR A 52 -8.34 12.92 -10.84
CA THR A 52 -9.51 13.36 -10.07
C THR A 52 -9.24 13.17 -8.58
N PRO A 53 -8.87 14.22 -7.84
CA PRO A 53 -8.73 14.12 -6.38
C PRO A 53 -10.11 14.02 -5.72
N VAL A 54 -10.21 13.09 -4.76
CA VAL A 54 -11.45 12.83 -4.03
C VAL A 54 -11.22 12.82 -2.51
N GLN A 55 -12.27 13.16 -1.77
CA GLN A 55 -12.29 12.91 -0.33
C GLN A 55 -12.31 11.39 -0.11
N LEU A 56 -11.30 10.88 0.60
CA LEU A 56 -11.23 9.47 0.98
C LEU A 56 -10.43 9.30 2.26
N ASP A 57 -11.11 9.25 3.37
CA ASP A 57 -10.61 8.65 4.60
C ASP A 57 -10.99 7.16 4.57
N VAL A 58 -10.01 6.28 4.57
CA VAL A 58 -10.23 4.83 4.48
C VAL A 58 -10.91 4.25 5.74
N THR A 59 -11.02 5.05 6.81
CA THR A 59 -11.75 4.71 8.03
C THR A 59 -13.21 5.18 8.02
N SER A 60 -13.60 5.99 7.02
CA SER A 60 -14.94 6.52 6.84
C SER A 60 -15.74 5.68 5.84
N ASP A 61 -16.77 4.98 6.31
CA ASP A 61 -17.66 4.21 5.43
C ASP A 61 -18.33 5.11 4.38
N ALA A 62 -18.70 6.33 4.76
CA ALA A 62 -19.33 7.29 3.85
C ALA A 62 -18.42 7.73 2.69
N ASP A 63 -17.13 8.00 2.99
CA ASP A 63 -16.13 8.36 1.96
C ASP A 63 -15.90 7.17 1.01
N VAL A 64 -15.76 5.96 1.57
CA VAL A 64 -15.53 4.73 0.80
C VAL A 64 -16.71 4.43 -0.12
N GLU A 65 -17.94 4.56 0.38
CA GLU A 65 -19.14 4.40 -0.45
C GLU A 65 -19.25 5.46 -1.55
N ALA A 66 -18.84 6.71 -1.26
CA ALA A 66 -18.84 7.77 -2.27
C ALA A 66 -17.91 7.43 -3.43
N VAL A 67 -16.71 6.91 -3.13
CA VAL A 67 -15.74 6.47 -4.16
C VAL A 67 -16.27 5.26 -4.94
N ALA A 68 -16.91 4.29 -4.27
CA ALA A 68 -17.50 3.13 -4.94
C ALA A 68 -18.57 3.53 -5.99
N ARG A 69 -19.32 4.60 -5.72
CA ARG A 69 -20.32 5.14 -6.66
C ARG A 69 -19.75 5.89 -7.87
N MET A 70 -18.44 6.17 -7.90
CA MET A 70 -17.80 6.86 -9.03
C MET A 70 -17.64 5.99 -10.29
N GLY A 71 -18.06 4.73 -10.24
CA GLY A 71 -17.98 3.78 -11.34
C GLY A 71 -16.84 2.78 -11.22
N ALA A 72 -16.69 1.92 -12.22
CA ALA A 72 -15.74 0.81 -12.17
C ALA A 72 -14.29 1.28 -12.08
N ILE A 73 -13.52 0.65 -11.20
CA ILE A 73 -12.08 0.81 -11.02
C ILE A 73 -11.39 -0.43 -11.62
N ASP A 74 -10.37 -0.24 -12.43
CA ASP A 74 -9.61 -1.33 -13.01
C ASP A 74 -8.45 -1.77 -12.10
N ILE A 75 -7.79 -0.80 -11.45
CA ILE A 75 -6.70 -1.08 -10.51
C ILE A 75 -6.96 -0.30 -9.22
N LEU A 76 -6.94 -1.01 -8.09
CA LEU A 76 -6.95 -0.41 -6.76
C LEU A 76 -5.56 -0.49 -6.15
N ILE A 77 -4.98 0.65 -5.73
CA ILE A 77 -3.74 0.70 -4.98
C ILE A 77 -4.03 1.14 -3.54
N ASN A 78 -4.04 0.19 -2.62
CA ASN A 78 -4.16 0.42 -1.18
C ASN A 78 -2.81 0.87 -0.63
N ASN A 79 -2.57 2.19 -0.65
CA ASN A 79 -1.33 2.80 -0.18
C ASN A 79 -1.51 3.57 1.14
N ALA A 80 -2.71 4.01 1.48
CA ALA A 80 -2.94 4.71 2.76
C ALA A 80 -2.40 3.90 3.95
N GLY A 81 -1.69 4.58 4.85
CA GLY A 81 -1.12 3.94 6.03
C GLY A 81 -0.60 4.95 7.03
N VAL A 82 -0.53 4.53 8.28
CA VAL A 82 0.04 5.24 9.42
C VAL A 82 1.00 4.31 10.17
N ALA A 83 1.99 4.88 10.83
CA ALA A 83 2.92 4.15 11.67
C ALA A 83 3.10 4.87 13.01
N GLY A 84 2.88 4.16 14.10
CA GLY A 84 3.28 4.56 15.43
C GLY A 84 4.71 4.07 15.70
N PHE A 85 5.46 4.88 16.43
CA PHE A 85 6.83 4.57 16.81
C PHE A 85 6.92 4.37 18.31
N GLY A 86 7.60 3.33 18.74
CA GLY A 86 7.86 3.10 20.16
C GLY A 86 7.66 1.66 20.62
N ASN A 87 7.69 1.50 21.93
CA ASN A 87 7.55 0.20 22.58
C ASN A 87 6.08 -0.25 22.57
N PRO A 88 5.76 -1.41 22.02
CA PRO A 88 4.40 -1.97 21.99
C PRO A 88 3.73 -2.09 23.37
N LEU A 89 4.52 -2.22 24.43
CA LEU A 89 4.02 -2.35 25.80
C LEU A 89 3.57 -1.01 26.42
N THR A 90 3.99 0.10 25.85
CA THR A 90 3.71 1.45 26.37
C THR A 90 2.97 2.36 25.39
N MET A 91 2.81 1.95 24.14
CA MET A 91 2.01 2.67 23.16
C MET A 91 0.55 2.73 23.59
N SER A 92 -0.12 3.88 23.35
CA SER A 92 -1.53 4.01 23.70
C SER A 92 -2.43 3.10 22.85
N PHE A 93 -3.53 2.63 23.44
CA PHE A 93 -4.49 1.80 22.69
C PHE A 93 -5.14 2.57 21.54
N GLU A 94 -5.25 3.89 21.62
CA GLU A 94 -5.76 4.75 20.55
C GLU A 94 -4.83 4.70 19.33
N ALA A 95 -3.52 4.79 19.52
CA ALA A 95 -2.53 4.66 18.44
C ALA A 95 -2.56 3.26 17.80
N LEU A 96 -2.65 2.21 18.63
CA LEU A 96 -2.80 0.82 18.16
C LEU A 96 -4.06 0.63 17.32
N LYS A 97 -5.18 1.18 17.77
CA LYS A 97 -6.45 1.11 17.04
C LYS A 97 -6.39 1.86 15.73
N GLU A 98 -5.77 3.05 15.71
CA GLU A 98 -5.59 3.82 14.47
C GLU A 98 -4.76 3.04 13.44
N GLU A 99 -3.66 2.41 13.85
CA GLU A 99 -2.86 1.57 12.95
C GLU A 99 -3.68 0.41 12.36
N ILE A 100 -4.44 -0.29 13.19
CA ILE A 100 -5.30 -1.41 12.73
C ILE A 100 -6.41 -0.89 11.83
N ASP A 101 -7.06 0.21 12.19
CA ASP A 101 -8.19 0.75 11.45
C ASP A 101 -7.78 1.29 10.08
N VAL A 102 -6.65 1.99 9.99
CA VAL A 102 -6.14 2.51 8.71
C VAL A 102 -5.48 1.41 7.87
N ASN A 103 -4.49 0.69 8.45
CA ASN A 103 -3.60 -0.18 7.67
C ASN A 103 -4.23 -1.53 7.29
N TYR A 104 -5.23 -1.98 8.02
CA TYR A 104 -5.88 -3.27 7.81
C TYR A 104 -7.37 -3.12 7.49
N LEU A 105 -8.18 -2.59 8.40
CA LEU A 105 -9.62 -2.47 8.19
C LEU A 105 -9.94 -1.50 7.05
N GLY A 106 -9.19 -0.41 6.90
CA GLY A 106 -9.32 0.53 5.79
C GLY A 106 -9.10 -0.14 4.44
N VAL A 107 -8.10 -1.00 4.33
CA VAL A 107 -7.87 -1.82 3.12
C VAL A 107 -9.07 -2.76 2.86
N VAL A 108 -9.58 -3.40 3.90
CA VAL A 108 -10.77 -4.28 3.79
C VAL A 108 -11.98 -3.47 3.29
N ARG A 109 -12.24 -2.29 3.87
CA ARG A 109 -13.38 -1.42 3.48
C ARG A 109 -13.30 -1.04 2.02
N VAL A 110 -12.18 -0.46 1.59
CA VAL A 110 -12.01 0.00 0.20
C VAL A 110 -12.07 -1.17 -0.78
N THR A 111 -11.41 -2.28 -0.46
CA THR A 111 -11.44 -3.50 -1.29
C THR A 111 -12.86 -4.03 -1.45
N ARG A 112 -13.64 -4.13 -0.37
CA ARG A 112 -15.04 -4.58 -0.42
C ARG A 112 -15.94 -3.66 -1.25
N ALA A 113 -15.66 -2.38 -1.26
CA ALA A 113 -16.41 -1.40 -2.03
C ALA A 113 -16.09 -1.44 -3.53
N VAL A 114 -14.84 -1.73 -3.90
CA VAL A 114 -14.35 -1.69 -5.30
C VAL A 114 -14.41 -3.06 -5.98
N ALA A 115 -14.11 -4.15 -5.28
CA ALA A 115 -14.02 -5.49 -5.86
C ALA A 115 -15.28 -5.97 -6.61
N PRO A 116 -16.52 -5.66 -6.19
CA PRO A 116 -17.72 -6.07 -6.96
C PRO A 116 -17.70 -5.58 -8.42
N GLY A 117 -17.20 -4.37 -8.68
CA GLY A 117 -17.06 -3.84 -10.04
C GLY A 117 -16.04 -4.63 -10.88
N MET A 118 -14.91 -5.02 -10.26
CA MET A 118 -13.90 -5.87 -10.90
C MET A 118 -14.43 -7.27 -11.20
N ILE A 119 -15.13 -7.88 -10.23
CA ILE A 119 -15.77 -9.19 -10.37
C ILE A 119 -16.78 -9.18 -11.53
N SER A 120 -17.62 -8.16 -11.61
CA SER A 120 -18.63 -8.02 -12.68
C SER A 120 -18.00 -7.88 -14.08
N LYS A 121 -16.81 -7.30 -14.16
CA LYS A 121 -16.04 -7.14 -15.41
C LYS A 121 -15.20 -8.38 -15.76
N ASP A 122 -15.07 -9.31 -14.83
CA ASP A 122 -14.14 -10.44 -14.90
C ASP A 122 -12.69 -9.99 -15.21
N ASP A 123 -12.30 -8.79 -14.73
CA ASP A 123 -10.96 -8.21 -14.86
C ASP A 123 -10.73 -7.16 -13.79
N GLY A 124 -9.53 -7.15 -13.22
CA GLY A 124 -9.10 -6.14 -12.25
C GLY A 124 -7.81 -6.50 -11.55
N MET A 125 -7.28 -5.52 -10.80
CA MET A 125 -6.11 -5.75 -9.95
C MET A 125 -6.21 -4.96 -8.65
N ILE A 126 -5.82 -5.61 -7.55
CA ILE A 126 -5.66 -5.01 -6.23
C ILE A 126 -4.18 -5.06 -5.87
N VAL A 127 -3.61 -3.91 -5.57
CA VAL A 127 -2.22 -3.73 -5.14
C VAL A 127 -2.23 -3.26 -3.70
N ASN A 128 -1.70 -4.06 -2.79
CA ASN A 128 -1.53 -3.68 -1.40
C ASN A 128 -0.09 -3.24 -1.15
N VAL A 129 0.09 -2.05 -0.58
CA VAL A 129 1.42 -1.57 -0.17
C VAL A 129 1.68 -2.00 1.28
N ALA A 130 2.46 -3.06 1.44
CA ALA A 130 2.93 -3.56 2.74
C ALA A 130 4.36 -3.07 3.03
N THR A 131 5.20 -3.93 3.58
CA THR A 131 6.64 -3.73 3.80
C THR A 131 7.32 -5.10 3.88
N ALA A 132 8.62 -5.18 3.59
CA ALA A 132 9.40 -6.39 3.82
C ALA A 132 9.41 -6.79 5.32
N PHE A 133 9.31 -5.80 6.21
CA PHE A 133 9.16 -6.02 7.65
C PHE A 133 7.80 -6.61 8.08
N ALA A 134 6.89 -6.88 7.14
CA ALA A 134 5.73 -7.74 7.36
C ALA A 134 6.11 -9.23 7.57
N LYS A 135 7.30 -9.63 7.13
CA LYS A 135 7.82 -11.01 7.27
C LYS A 135 8.70 -11.20 8.50
N VAL A 136 9.28 -10.12 9.02
CA VAL A 136 10.07 -10.09 10.26
C VAL A 136 9.92 -8.71 10.88
N ASN A 137 9.73 -8.66 12.18
CA ASN A 137 9.39 -7.44 12.87
C ASN A 137 10.61 -6.57 13.19
N LEU A 138 10.42 -5.24 13.16
CA LEU A 138 11.35 -4.25 13.72
C LEU A 138 10.78 -3.73 15.05
N PRO A 139 11.52 -3.84 16.18
CA PRO A 139 10.99 -3.49 17.49
C PRO A 139 10.44 -2.06 17.59
N ILE A 140 11.09 -1.10 16.93
CA ILE A 140 10.70 0.34 16.99
C ILE A 140 9.36 0.66 16.27
N VAL A 141 8.94 -0.19 15.35
CA VAL A 141 7.68 -0.09 14.60
C VAL A 141 6.87 -1.38 14.69
N GLY A 142 6.97 -2.06 15.82
CA GLY A 142 6.48 -3.42 16.00
C GLY A 142 4.99 -3.61 15.72
N THR A 143 4.16 -2.68 16.15
CA THR A 143 2.72 -2.71 15.95
C THR A 143 2.35 -2.42 14.48
N TYR A 144 3.03 -1.47 13.86
CA TYR A 144 2.91 -1.22 12.42
C TYR A 144 3.26 -2.47 11.60
N CYS A 145 4.40 -3.11 11.89
CA CYS A 145 4.81 -4.36 11.22
C CYS A 145 3.75 -5.45 11.36
N ALA A 146 3.12 -5.57 12.53
CA ALA A 146 2.04 -6.52 12.76
C ALA A 146 0.82 -6.22 11.85
N THR A 147 0.42 -4.95 11.67
CA THR A 147 -0.66 -4.60 10.74
C THR A 147 -0.30 -4.92 9.29
N LYS A 148 0.97 -4.75 8.90
CA LYS A 148 1.46 -5.07 7.56
C LYS A 148 1.62 -6.57 7.33
N ALA A 149 1.91 -7.35 8.37
CA ALA A 149 1.86 -8.82 8.32
C ALA A 149 0.41 -9.32 8.14
N ALA A 150 -0.55 -8.73 8.84
CA ALA A 150 -1.97 -9.00 8.63
C ALA A 150 -2.41 -8.66 7.20
N LEU A 151 -1.93 -7.53 6.62
CA LEU A 151 -2.22 -7.14 5.25
C LEU A 151 -1.63 -8.12 4.23
N LEU A 152 -0.41 -8.63 4.45
CA LEU A 152 0.21 -9.65 3.61
C LEU A 152 -0.64 -10.94 3.60
N SER A 153 -1.07 -11.40 4.78
CA SER A 153 -1.95 -12.56 4.92
C SER A 153 -3.31 -12.34 4.24
N LEU A 154 -3.92 -11.15 4.41
CA LEU A 154 -5.15 -10.77 3.72
C LEU A 154 -5.00 -10.82 2.20
N GLY A 155 -3.86 -10.33 1.67
CA GLY A 155 -3.55 -10.37 0.23
C GLY A 155 -3.59 -11.79 -0.33
N GLN A 156 -3.05 -12.77 0.40
CA GLN A 156 -3.08 -14.19 0.03
C GLN A 156 -4.52 -14.73 -0.01
N ALA A 157 -5.34 -14.42 0.99
CA ALA A 157 -6.73 -14.83 1.05
C ALA A 157 -7.56 -14.20 -0.08
N LEU A 158 -7.40 -12.90 -0.33
CA LEU A 158 -8.06 -12.20 -1.43
C LEU A 158 -7.67 -12.77 -2.79
N ARG A 159 -6.40 -13.10 -3.00
CA ARG A 159 -5.90 -13.72 -4.24
C ARG A 159 -6.62 -15.04 -4.51
N ALA A 160 -6.71 -15.91 -3.49
CA ALA A 160 -7.43 -17.18 -3.62
C ALA A 160 -8.92 -16.99 -3.92
N TYR A 161 -9.55 -16.00 -3.29
CA TYR A 161 -10.99 -15.74 -3.45
C TYR A 161 -11.35 -15.12 -4.81
N LEU A 162 -10.48 -14.23 -5.32
CA LEU A 162 -10.73 -13.42 -6.51
C LEU A 162 -10.18 -14.03 -7.80
N SER A 163 -9.30 -15.03 -7.71
CA SER A 163 -8.68 -15.68 -8.90
C SER A 163 -9.70 -16.22 -9.89
N LYS A 164 -10.82 -16.75 -9.42
CA LYS A 164 -11.90 -17.26 -10.27
C LYS A 164 -12.66 -16.19 -11.06
N HIS A 165 -12.38 -14.92 -10.80
CA HIS A 165 -12.96 -13.75 -11.45
C HIS A 165 -11.91 -12.94 -12.20
N ASN A 166 -10.76 -13.52 -12.53
CA ASN A 166 -9.64 -12.84 -13.19
C ASN A 166 -9.22 -11.54 -12.49
N VAL A 167 -9.45 -11.41 -11.18
CA VAL A 167 -9.00 -10.27 -10.36
C VAL A 167 -7.70 -10.67 -9.65
N ARG A 168 -6.61 -10.02 -10.04
CA ARG A 168 -5.27 -10.26 -9.49
C ARG A 168 -5.11 -9.51 -8.17
N VAL A 169 -4.38 -10.09 -7.24
CA VAL A 169 -4.00 -9.43 -5.98
C VAL A 169 -2.51 -9.57 -5.77
N ILE A 170 -1.81 -8.46 -5.66
CA ILE A 170 -0.38 -8.41 -5.34
C ILE A 170 -0.15 -7.60 -4.09
N THR A 171 0.86 -7.97 -3.30
CA THR A 171 1.26 -7.22 -2.09
C THR A 171 2.72 -6.83 -2.21
N VAL A 172 3.00 -5.57 -2.52
CA VAL A 172 4.36 -5.06 -2.69
C VAL A 172 5.01 -4.79 -1.35
N MET A 173 6.28 -5.14 -1.21
CA MET A 173 7.00 -5.12 0.06
C MET A 173 8.29 -4.29 -0.01
N PRO A 174 8.21 -2.94 -0.03
CA PRO A 174 9.38 -2.09 0.15
C PRO A 174 9.95 -2.18 1.57
N THR A 175 11.19 -1.73 1.76
CA THR A 175 11.75 -1.36 3.05
C THR A 175 11.53 0.15 3.31
N THR A 176 12.53 0.87 3.81
CA THR A 176 12.39 2.29 4.16
C THR A 176 12.38 3.18 2.92
N ILE A 177 11.33 4.00 2.79
CA ILE A 177 11.12 4.95 1.69
C ILE A 177 11.33 6.37 2.24
N ASP A 178 11.99 7.25 1.49
CA ASP A 178 12.16 8.65 1.86
C ASP A 178 10.83 9.42 1.77
N THR A 179 10.16 9.50 2.91
CA THR A 179 8.86 10.15 3.10
C THR A 179 8.79 10.79 4.49
N ASP A 180 7.73 11.54 4.75
CA ASP A 180 7.49 12.09 6.10
C ASP A 180 7.40 11.02 7.19
N MET A 181 6.93 9.81 6.84
CA MET A 181 6.81 8.69 7.78
C MET A 181 8.17 8.21 8.29
N SER A 182 9.20 8.29 7.47
CA SER A 182 10.57 7.87 7.82
C SER A 182 11.48 9.05 8.19
N ARG A 183 10.90 10.26 8.34
CA ARG A 183 11.66 11.44 8.75
C ARG A 183 12.23 11.20 10.15
N GLY A 184 13.51 11.26 10.34
CA GLY A 184 14.17 11.01 11.62
C GLY A 184 14.83 9.64 11.72
N PHE A 185 14.62 8.74 10.77
CA PHE A 185 15.42 7.52 10.69
C PHE A 185 16.74 7.81 9.96
N ASP A 186 17.84 7.44 10.59
CA ASP A 186 19.21 7.56 10.02
C ASP A 186 19.60 6.22 9.38
N VAL A 187 18.89 5.85 8.32
CA VAL A 187 19.09 4.61 7.56
C VAL A 187 19.01 4.90 6.06
N PRO A 188 19.62 4.05 5.21
CA PRO A 188 19.40 4.14 3.78
C PRO A 188 17.92 4.13 3.41
N LYS A 189 17.52 5.02 2.50
CA LYS A 189 16.11 5.16 2.06
C LYS A 189 16.04 5.11 0.56
N MET A 190 15.07 4.36 0.05
CA MET A 190 14.74 4.41 -1.37
C MET A 190 13.97 5.70 -1.67
N THR A 191 14.17 6.28 -2.86
CA THR A 191 13.32 7.38 -3.31
C THR A 191 11.90 6.88 -3.58
N LYS A 192 10.92 7.71 -3.31
CA LYS A 192 9.51 7.37 -3.56
C LYS A 192 9.22 7.17 -5.05
N GLU A 193 9.97 7.86 -5.92
CA GLU A 193 9.90 7.72 -7.38
C GLU A 193 10.39 6.35 -7.83
N PHE A 194 11.52 5.87 -7.29
CA PHE A 194 12.02 4.51 -7.56
C PHE A 194 11.00 3.46 -7.12
N VAL A 195 10.47 3.57 -5.90
CA VAL A 195 9.49 2.59 -5.40
C VAL A 195 8.20 2.63 -6.22
N ALA A 196 7.73 3.81 -6.64
CA ALA A 196 6.57 3.91 -7.53
C ALA A 196 6.83 3.21 -8.87
N SER A 197 7.98 3.41 -9.50
CA SER A 197 8.38 2.75 -10.75
C SER A 197 8.40 1.22 -10.62
N GLU A 198 8.97 0.70 -9.52
CA GLU A 198 9.01 -0.73 -9.25
C GLU A 198 7.60 -1.32 -9.02
N ILE A 199 6.71 -0.57 -8.37
CA ILE A 199 5.31 -0.98 -8.20
C ILE A 199 4.61 -1.06 -9.56
N LEU A 200 4.83 -0.09 -10.45
CA LEU A 200 4.27 -0.14 -11.81
C LEU A 200 4.83 -1.34 -12.60
N THR A 201 6.10 -1.66 -12.43
CA THR A 201 6.71 -2.86 -13.01
C THR A 201 6.06 -4.13 -12.46
N ALA A 202 5.85 -4.21 -11.14
CA ALA A 202 5.15 -5.33 -10.52
C ALA A 202 3.72 -5.50 -11.02
N ILE A 203 3.00 -4.40 -11.29
CA ILE A 203 1.66 -4.41 -11.90
C ILE A 203 1.71 -4.99 -13.33
N ARG A 204 2.65 -4.54 -14.18
CA ARG A 204 2.79 -5.01 -15.57
C ARG A 204 3.14 -6.49 -15.64
N GLU A 205 4.03 -6.93 -14.76
CA GLU A 205 4.52 -8.31 -14.72
C GLU A 205 3.66 -9.25 -13.85
N GLU A 206 2.65 -8.71 -13.18
CA GLU A 206 1.74 -9.44 -12.28
C GLU A 206 2.49 -10.23 -11.20
N ARG A 207 3.57 -9.67 -10.66
CA ARG A 207 4.44 -10.33 -9.68
C ARG A 207 3.70 -10.58 -8.37
N HIS A 208 3.73 -11.83 -7.90
CA HIS A 208 3.17 -12.19 -6.59
C HIS A 208 4.07 -11.70 -5.46
N ASP A 209 3.54 -10.83 -4.58
CA ASP A 209 4.15 -10.37 -3.34
C ASP A 209 5.64 -9.99 -3.45
N PRO A 210 6.04 -9.12 -4.44
CA PRO A 210 7.44 -8.83 -4.69
C PRO A 210 8.04 -7.96 -3.57
N PRO A 211 9.23 -8.31 -3.06
CA PRO A 211 10.07 -7.35 -2.35
C PRO A 211 10.53 -6.26 -3.33
N ILE A 212 10.60 -5.02 -2.86
CA ILE A 212 10.98 -3.87 -3.67
C ILE A 212 12.32 -3.31 -3.20
N GLY A 213 13.30 -3.30 -4.09
CA GLY A 213 14.66 -2.83 -3.83
C GLY A 213 15.57 -3.90 -3.25
N ASP A 214 16.89 -3.64 -3.30
CA ASP A 214 17.92 -4.63 -2.96
C ASP A 214 17.85 -5.06 -1.49
N GLU A 215 17.60 -4.13 -0.58
CA GLU A 215 17.48 -4.43 0.85
C GLU A 215 16.31 -5.38 1.13
N ALA A 216 15.14 -5.14 0.51
CA ALA A 216 13.98 -5.99 0.68
C ALA A 216 14.21 -7.39 0.09
N ASN A 217 14.86 -7.47 -1.08
CA ASN A 217 15.24 -8.74 -1.71
C ASN A 217 16.19 -9.53 -0.82
N GLY A 218 17.28 -8.89 -0.36
CA GLY A 218 18.28 -9.51 0.53
C GLY A 218 17.66 -9.99 1.85
N LEU A 219 16.77 -9.18 2.45
CA LEU A 219 16.04 -9.57 3.66
C LEU A 219 15.16 -10.81 3.44
N CYS A 220 14.42 -10.86 2.34
CA CYS A 220 13.58 -12.02 2.00
C CYS A 220 14.41 -13.28 1.73
N GLU A 221 15.58 -13.15 1.07
CA GLU A 221 16.51 -14.26 0.85
C GLU A 221 17.10 -14.79 2.16
N GLN A 222 17.49 -13.90 3.06
CA GLN A 222 18.02 -14.29 4.37
C GLN A 222 16.95 -14.97 5.23
N LEU A 223 15.71 -14.44 5.23
CA LEU A 223 14.58 -15.05 5.93
C LEU A 223 14.27 -16.47 5.41
N ALA A 224 14.43 -16.71 4.11
CA ALA A 224 14.24 -18.04 3.54
C ALA A 224 15.32 -19.05 4.01
N LYS A 225 16.50 -18.57 4.39
CA LYS A 225 17.63 -19.40 4.86
C LYS A 225 17.60 -19.63 6.36
N ASP A 226 17.50 -18.56 7.14
CA ASP A 226 17.53 -18.60 8.61
C ASP A 226 16.70 -17.46 9.23
N PRO A 227 15.38 -17.66 9.46
CA PRO A 227 14.52 -16.65 10.05
C PRO A 227 14.99 -16.17 11.43
N LEU A 228 15.51 -17.08 12.25
CA LEU A 228 15.94 -16.76 13.62
C LEU A 228 17.21 -15.90 13.65
N ALA A 229 18.14 -16.12 12.72
CA ALA A 229 19.33 -15.28 12.61
C ALA A 229 18.94 -13.84 12.18
N VAL A 230 18.00 -13.70 11.25
CA VAL A 230 17.49 -12.39 10.81
C VAL A 230 16.80 -11.68 11.97
N GLU A 231 15.90 -12.35 12.69
CA GLU A 231 15.24 -11.78 13.86
C GLU A 231 16.25 -11.28 14.90
N LYS A 232 17.27 -12.08 15.26
CA LYS A 232 18.33 -11.67 16.19
C LYS A 232 19.09 -10.44 15.71
N THR A 233 19.35 -10.32 14.41
CA THR A 233 20.03 -9.15 13.83
C THR A 233 19.16 -7.89 13.99
N LEU A 234 17.86 -8.00 13.73
CA LEU A 234 16.93 -6.88 13.80
C LEU A 234 16.54 -6.46 15.23
N MET A 235 16.73 -7.34 16.24
CA MET A 235 16.54 -6.98 17.66
C MET A 235 17.41 -5.80 18.09
N ASN A 236 18.57 -5.61 17.47
CA ASN A 236 19.51 -4.53 17.76
C ASN A 236 19.45 -3.39 16.75
N TYR A 237 18.47 -3.42 15.84
CA TYR A 237 18.29 -2.37 14.83
C TYR A 237 17.96 -1.05 15.51
N LYS A 238 18.83 -0.06 15.32
CA LYS A 238 18.62 1.34 15.75
C LYS A 238 18.27 2.15 14.51
N ALA A 239 17.06 2.66 14.47
CA ALA A 239 16.63 3.58 13.42
C ALA A 239 17.03 5.00 13.77
#